data_e892dc1ebff9b35d039b09eb62744734
#
_entry.id   e892dc1ebff9b35d039b09eb62744734
#
_cell.length_a   1.000
_cell.length_b   1.000
_cell.length_c   1.000
_cell.angle_alpha   90.00
_cell.angle_beta   90.00
_cell.angle_gamma   90.00
#
_symmetry.space_group_name_H-M   'P 1'
#
loop_
_entity.id
_entity.type
_entity.pdbx_description
1 polymer ?
#
loop_
_entity_poly.entity_id
_entity_poly.type
_entity_poly.pdbx_seq_one_letter_code
_entity_poly.pdbx_strand_id
1 'polypeptide(L)'
;MNEIITSDNISYLKTLPDECIDMVVTSPPYDALRDYNGYTLDLHGLGEQLLRVLRDGGICVMVIQDSTKDFAKSLTSFRTIIDWCDNIGFRLFECNIYNRQGTEGAWWKKRFRVDHEYMPIF
;
A
#
# COMPACT_ATOMS: atom_id res chain seq x y z
N MET A 1 -17.94 13.95 9.96
CA MET A 1 -17.57 13.62 11.35
C MET A 1 -16.23 12.93 11.34
N ASN A 2 -15.33 13.32 12.20
CA ASN A 2 -14.02 12.68 12.30
C ASN A 2 -14.08 11.57 13.33
N GLU A 3 -13.64 10.38 12.93
CA GLU A 3 -13.65 9.20 13.80
C GLU A 3 -12.28 8.52 13.76
N ILE A 4 -11.89 7.92 14.88
CA ILE A 4 -10.71 7.04 14.98
C ILE A 4 -11.22 5.66 15.34
N ILE A 5 -10.95 4.70 14.49
CA ILE A 5 -11.47 3.34 14.64
C ILE A 5 -10.30 2.37 14.76
N THR A 6 -10.33 1.56 15.81
CA THR A 6 -9.36 0.48 16.00
C THR A 6 -10.01 -0.84 15.61
N SER A 7 -9.58 -1.40 14.48
CA SER A 7 -10.13 -2.64 13.93
C SER A 7 -9.16 -3.22 12.91
N ASP A 8 -9.35 -4.49 12.56
CA ASP A 8 -8.81 -5.02 11.32
C ASP A 8 -9.40 -4.24 10.13
N ASN A 9 -8.56 -3.79 9.22
CA ASN A 9 -8.96 -2.90 8.14
C ASN A 9 -10.00 -3.53 7.19
N ILE A 10 -9.77 -4.76 6.75
CA ILE A 10 -10.70 -5.44 5.83
C ILE A 10 -12.04 -5.70 6.51
N SER A 11 -12.03 -6.15 7.77
CA SER A 11 -13.23 -6.38 8.55
C SER A 11 -14.05 -5.10 8.72
N TYR A 12 -13.39 -3.98 9.01
CA TYR A 12 -14.07 -2.70 9.13
C TYR A 12 -14.61 -2.22 7.77
N LEU A 13 -13.81 -2.27 6.71
CA LEU A 13 -14.25 -1.86 5.37
C LEU A 13 -15.51 -2.61 4.93
N LYS A 14 -15.63 -3.90 5.26
CA LYS A 14 -16.83 -4.70 4.95
C LYS A 14 -18.11 -4.17 5.60
N THR A 15 -18.01 -3.40 6.67
CA THR A 15 -19.18 -2.78 7.32
C THR A 15 -19.64 -1.49 6.64
N LEU A 16 -18.80 -0.90 5.79
CA LEU A 16 -19.11 0.35 5.11
C LEU A 16 -19.96 0.09 3.85
N PRO A 17 -20.87 1.03 3.51
CA PRO A 17 -21.59 0.97 2.25
C PRO A 17 -20.65 1.08 1.05
N ASP A 18 -21.14 0.68 -0.12
CA ASP A 18 -20.46 0.93 -1.37
C ASP A 18 -20.41 2.44 -1.67
N GLU A 19 -19.35 2.86 -2.35
CA GLU A 19 -19.20 4.23 -2.87
C GLU A 19 -19.36 5.34 -1.82
N CYS A 20 -18.94 5.10 -0.57
CA CYS A 20 -19.11 6.06 0.53
C CYS A 20 -17.85 6.86 0.87
N ILE A 21 -16.72 6.57 0.27
CA ILE A 21 -15.41 7.20 0.55
C ILE A 21 -14.93 7.98 -0.67
N ASP A 22 -14.52 9.22 -0.44
CA ASP A 22 -13.96 10.08 -1.49
C ASP A 22 -12.49 9.83 -1.76
N MET A 23 -11.71 9.57 -0.70
CA MET A 23 -10.26 9.42 -0.79
C MET A 23 -9.73 8.50 0.29
N VAL A 24 -8.74 7.69 -0.08
CA VAL A 24 -7.96 6.86 0.84
C VAL A 24 -6.49 7.24 0.72
N VAL A 25 -5.83 7.43 1.86
CA VAL A 25 -4.37 7.56 1.95
C VAL A 25 -3.89 6.54 2.97
N THR A 26 -3.01 5.64 2.55
CA THR A 26 -2.55 4.57 3.42
C THR A 26 -1.11 4.16 3.14
N SER A 27 -0.45 3.67 4.18
CA SER A 27 0.85 3.00 4.10
C SER A 27 0.72 1.66 4.84
N PRO A 28 0.24 0.62 4.17
CA PRO A 28 0.02 -0.66 4.83
C PRO A 28 1.34 -1.33 5.22
N PRO A 29 1.32 -2.27 6.19
CA PRO A 29 2.48 -3.11 6.44
C PRO A 29 2.74 -4.00 5.22
N TYR A 30 3.93 -3.96 4.71
CA TYR A 30 4.34 -4.70 3.52
C TYR A 30 5.63 -5.48 3.79
N ASP A 31 5.74 -6.65 3.19
CA ASP A 31 6.93 -7.53 3.20
C ASP A 31 7.50 -7.85 4.59
N ALA A 32 6.69 -7.87 5.64
CA ALA A 32 7.16 -8.11 7.00
C ALA A 32 8.35 -7.22 7.42
N LEU A 33 8.45 -6.01 6.85
CA LEU A 33 9.50 -5.03 7.20
C LEU A 33 9.39 -4.55 8.65
N ARG A 34 8.22 -4.75 9.27
CA ARG A 34 7.95 -4.47 10.68
C ARG A 34 7.19 -5.62 11.31
N ASP A 35 7.43 -5.85 12.58
CA ASP A 35 6.64 -6.80 13.36
C ASP A 35 5.34 -6.15 13.82
N TYR A 36 4.22 -6.73 13.43
CA TYR A 36 2.88 -6.32 13.83
C TYR A 36 2.18 -7.44 14.59
N ASN A 37 2.86 -8.09 15.53
CA ASN A 37 2.32 -9.20 16.33
C ASN A 37 1.81 -10.38 15.48
N GLY A 38 2.55 -10.74 14.42
CA GLY A 38 2.19 -11.82 13.52
C GLY A 38 1.06 -11.49 12.53
N TYR A 39 0.61 -10.24 12.49
CA TYR A 39 -0.38 -9.80 11.52
C TYR A 39 0.21 -9.81 10.11
N THR A 40 -0.51 -10.44 9.18
CA THR A 40 -0.21 -10.41 7.75
C THR A 40 -1.32 -9.69 7.01
N LEU A 41 -0.95 -8.77 6.13
CA LEU A 41 -1.91 -8.02 5.34
C LEU A 41 -2.24 -8.77 4.04
N ASP A 42 -3.52 -8.95 3.79
CA ASP A 42 -4.06 -9.38 2.50
C ASP A 42 -4.22 -8.17 1.58
N LEU A 43 -3.19 -7.87 0.78
CA LEU A 43 -3.20 -6.71 -0.13
C LEU A 43 -4.25 -6.85 -1.24
N HIS A 44 -4.52 -8.05 -1.71
CA HIS A 44 -5.56 -8.28 -2.70
C HIS A 44 -6.96 -8.01 -2.12
N GLY A 45 -7.27 -8.62 -0.99
CA GLY A 45 -8.55 -8.40 -0.31
C GLY A 45 -8.74 -6.95 0.14
N LEU A 46 -7.68 -6.28 0.58
CA LEU A 46 -7.72 -4.85 0.88
C LEU A 46 -8.10 -4.05 -0.37
N GLY A 47 -7.45 -4.33 -1.50
CA GLY A 47 -7.75 -3.66 -2.77
C GLY A 47 -9.20 -3.83 -3.21
N GLU A 48 -9.75 -5.04 -3.10
CA GLU A 48 -11.16 -5.31 -3.42
C GLU A 48 -12.10 -4.45 -2.56
N GLN A 49 -11.87 -4.36 -1.25
CA GLN A 49 -12.71 -3.56 -0.38
C GLN A 49 -12.53 -2.07 -0.60
N LEU A 50 -11.31 -1.60 -0.86
CA LEU A 50 -11.08 -0.19 -1.15
C LEU A 50 -11.75 0.24 -2.46
N LEU A 51 -11.69 -0.59 -3.50
CA LEU A 51 -12.40 -0.29 -4.76
C LEU A 51 -13.91 -0.20 -4.54
N ARG A 52 -14.47 -1.10 -3.73
CA ARG A 52 -15.91 -1.14 -3.44
C ARG A 52 -16.39 0.11 -2.68
N VAL A 53 -15.64 0.53 -1.66
CA VAL A 53 -16.06 1.66 -0.82
C VAL A 53 -15.73 3.02 -1.42
N LEU A 54 -14.74 3.12 -2.31
CA LEU A 54 -14.46 4.36 -3.03
C LEU A 54 -15.57 4.65 -4.03
N ARG A 55 -16.03 5.90 -4.02
CA ARG A 55 -16.99 6.36 -5.03
C ARG A 55 -16.34 6.42 -6.41
N ASP A 56 -17.13 6.48 -7.44
CA ASP A 56 -16.64 6.74 -8.79
C ASP A 56 -15.87 8.07 -8.85
N GLY A 57 -14.66 8.02 -9.40
CA GLY A 57 -13.72 9.15 -9.38
C GLY A 57 -13.00 9.36 -8.04
N GLY A 58 -13.19 8.48 -7.07
CA GLY A 58 -12.45 8.48 -5.81
C GLY A 58 -10.98 8.13 -6.01
N ILE A 59 -10.14 8.52 -5.09
CA ILE A 59 -8.68 8.39 -5.20
C ILE A 59 -8.13 7.53 -4.07
N CYS A 60 -7.26 6.57 -4.40
CA CYS A 60 -6.50 5.81 -3.43
C CYS A 60 -5.01 6.08 -3.58
N VAL A 61 -4.39 6.65 -2.57
CA VAL A 61 -2.95 6.86 -2.48
C VAL A 61 -2.35 5.83 -1.54
N MET A 62 -1.43 5.04 -2.05
CA MET A 62 -0.70 4.06 -1.26
C MET A 62 0.78 4.40 -1.20
N VAL A 63 1.39 4.32 -0.02
CA VAL A 63 2.85 4.43 0.14
C VAL A 63 3.38 3.04 0.44
N ILE A 64 4.24 2.52 -0.42
CA ILE A 64 4.73 1.15 -0.36
C ILE A 64 6.19 1.04 -0.80
N GLN A 65 6.93 0.14 -0.16
CA GLN A 65 8.32 -0.16 -0.47
C GLN A 65 8.54 -1.67 -0.49
N ASP A 66 9.54 -2.10 -1.24
CA ASP A 66 9.95 -3.51 -1.29
C ASP A 66 11.10 -3.80 -0.34
N SER A 67 11.05 -4.95 0.31
CA SER A 67 12.18 -5.48 1.06
C SER A 67 13.27 -6.01 0.11
N THR A 68 14.48 -6.12 0.64
CA THR A 68 15.59 -6.76 -0.07
C THR A 68 16.03 -7.97 0.73
N LYS A 69 16.06 -9.13 0.09
CA LYS A 69 16.56 -10.39 0.65
C LYS A 69 17.40 -11.10 -0.39
N ASP A 70 18.55 -11.61 0.02
CA ASP A 70 19.48 -12.33 -0.88
C ASP A 70 19.77 -11.56 -2.18
N PHE A 71 20.04 -10.26 -2.05
CA PHE A 71 20.30 -9.33 -3.16
C PHE A 71 19.14 -9.15 -4.17
N ALA A 72 17.93 -9.53 -3.77
CA ALA A 72 16.74 -9.40 -4.62
C ALA A 72 15.65 -8.59 -3.91
N LYS A 73 14.95 -7.76 -4.68
CA LYS A 73 13.75 -7.07 -4.22
C LYS A 73 12.55 -8.01 -4.23
N SER A 74 11.64 -7.83 -3.27
CA SER A 74 10.41 -8.61 -3.19
C SER A 74 9.45 -8.39 -4.35
N LEU A 75 9.49 -7.23 -4.99
CA LEU A 75 8.59 -6.79 -6.05
C LEU A 75 7.13 -6.67 -5.61
N THR A 76 6.86 -6.62 -4.33
CA THR A 76 5.49 -6.52 -3.78
C THR A 76 4.80 -5.26 -4.26
N SER A 77 5.51 -4.12 -4.34
CA SER A 77 4.96 -2.87 -4.86
C SER A 77 4.47 -3.01 -6.30
N PHE A 78 5.29 -3.56 -7.17
CA PHE A 78 4.94 -3.76 -8.58
C PHE A 78 3.82 -4.79 -8.76
N ARG A 79 3.89 -5.90 -8.03
CA ARG A 79 2.83 -6.93 -8.07
C ARG A 79 1.50 -6.40 -7.57
N THR A 80 1.50 -5.58 -6.52
CA THR A 80 0.29 -4.96 -5.98
C THR A 80 -0.34 -4.01 -7.01
N ILE A 81 0.45 -3.17 -7.65
CA ILE A 81 -0.03 -2.27 -8.70
C ILE A 81 -0.67 -3.06 -9.85
N ILE A 82 0.04 -4.09 -10.33
CA ILE A 82 -0.45 -4.92 -11.43
C ILE A 82 -1.72 -5.67 -11.04
N ASP A 83 -1.73 -6.30 -9.87
CA ASP A 83 -2.89 -7.04 -9.37
C ASP A 83 -4.13 -6.15 -9.21
N TRP A 84 -3.94 -4.96 -8.64
CA TRP A 84 -5.06 -4.03 -8.45
C TRP A 84 -5.62 -3.50 -9.76
N CYS A 85 -4.76 -3.29 -10.76
CA CYS A 85 -5.20 -2.85 -12.08
C CYS A 85 -5.80 -3.98 -12.90
N ASP A 86 -5.11 -5.12 -12.98
CA ASP A 86 -5.47 -6.20 -13.91
C ASP A 86 -6.58 -7.10 -13.37
N ASN A 87 -6.61 -7.36 -12.05
CA ASN A 87 -7.53 -8.32 -11.44
C ASN A 87 -8.66 -7.68 -10.64
N ILE A 88 -8.43 -6.52 -9.99
CA ILE A 88 -9.43 -5.87 -9.15
C ILE A 88 -10.22 -4.81 -9.92
N GLY A 89 -9.55 -4.01 -10.73
CA GLY A 89 -10.21 -3.03 -11.60
C GLY A 89 -9.86 -1.57 -11.30
N PHE A 90 -8.85 -1.30 -10.49
CA PHE A 90 -8.31 0.04 -10.35
C PHE A 90 -7.66 0.52 -11.65
N ARG A 91 -7.56 1.83 -11.80
CA ARG A 91 -6.73 2.46 -12.82
C ARG A 91 -5.57 3.17 -12.14
N LEU A 92 -4.35 2.87 -12.55
CA LEU A 92 -3.18 3.62 -12.08
C LEU A 92 -3.15 4.97 -12.76
N PHE A 93 -3.39 6.04 -11.99
CA PHE A 93 -3.34 7.41 -12.48
C PHE A 93 -1.90 7.90 -12.58
N GLU A 94 -1.10 7.68 -11.53
CA GLU A 94 0.30 8.09 -11.46
C GLU A 94 1.04 7.22 -10.43
N CYS A 95 2.35 7.13 -10.55
CA CYS A 95 3.19 6.55 -9.52
C CYS A 95 4.27 7.58 -9.14
N ASN A 96 4.04 8.28 -8.06
CA ASN A 96 4.99 9.25 -7.53
C ASN A 96 6.07 8.54 -6.71
N ILE A 97 7.16 9.24 -6.50
CA ILE A 97 8.23 8.79 -5.62
C ILE A 97 8.19 9.62 -4.34
N TYR A 98 8.05 8.93 -3.21
CA TYR A 98 8.20 9.55 -1.90
C TYR A 98 9.69 9.55 -1.53
N ASN A 99 10.32 10.72 -1.57
CA ASN A 99 11.73 10.87 -1.26
C ASN A 99 11.93 10.93 0.26
N ARG A 100 12.66 9.95 0.79
CA ARG A 100 13.01 9.86 2.21
C ARG A 100 14.43 10.37 2.42
N GLN A 101 14.62 11.66 2.42
CA GLN A 101 15.94 12.25 2.65
C GLN A 101 16.54 11.78 3.98
N GLY A 102 17.82 11.41 3.95
CA GLY A 102 18.59 11.13 5.15
C GLY A 102 18.29 9.80 5.83
N THR A 103 17.80 8.79 5.12
CA THR A 103 17.69 7.46 5.70
C THR A 103 19.07 6.93 6.06
N GLU A 104 19.32 6.83 7.36
CA GLU A 104 20.57 6.32 7.89
C GLU A 104 20.55 4.80 8.01
N GLY A 105 21.75 4.19 7.95
CA GLY A 105 22.00 2.84 8.43
C GLY A 105 21.56 1.67 7.56
N ALA A 106 20.85 1.88 6.48
CA ALA A 106 20.30 0.78 5.68
C ALA A 106 21.05 0.50 4.38
N TRP A 107 22.35 0.77 4.35
CA TRP A 107 23.14 0.46 3.16
C TRP A 107 24.19 -0.63 3.43
N TRP A 108 24.47 -1.39 2.40
CA TRP A 108 25.43 -2.48 2.41
C TRP A 108 26.48 -2.28 1.33
N LYS A 109 27.65 -2.83 1.50
CA LYS A 109 28.73 -2.71 0.51
C LYS A 109 28.37 -3.17 -0.91
N LYS A 110 27.34 -3.99 -1.05
CA LYS A 110 26.97 -4.64 -2.32
C LYS A 110 25.58 -4.23 -2.84
N ARG A 111 25.00 -3.15 -2.33
CA ARG A 111 23.72 -2.62 -2.83
C ARG A 111 23.69 -1.10 -2.70
N PHE A 112 22.79 -0.50 -3.47
CA PHE A 112 22.52 0.93 -3.32
C PHE A 112 21.72 1.23 -2.06
N ARG A 113 21.93 2.42 -1.53
CA ARG A 113 21.12 2.93 -0.42
C ARG A 113 19.67 3.14 -0.87
N VAL A 114 18.73 2.71 -0.04
CA VAL A 114 17.30 2.93 -0.29
C VAL A 114 16.89 4.25 0.36
N ASP A 115 16.45 5.20 -0.42
CA ASP A 115 16.05 6.54 0.01
C ASP A 115 14.66 6.95 -0.44
N HIS A 116 13.88 6.03 -1.03
CA HIS A 116 12.56 6.33 -1.55
C HIS A 116 11.57 5.20 -1.28
N GLU A 117 10.30 5.58 -1.34
CA GLU A 117 9.17 4.66 -1.41
C GLU A 117 8.35 4.98 -2.65
N TYR A 118 7.64 3.99 -3.17
CA TYR A 118 6.69 4.22 -4.26
C TYR A 118 5.37 4.75 -3.69
N MET A 119 4.76 5.66 -4.41
CA MET A 119 3.47 6.24 -4.05
C MET A 119 2.53 6.14 -5.25
N PRO A 120 2.03 4.93 -5.57
CA PRO A 120 1.03 4.76 -6.60
C PRO A 120 -0.28 5.45 -6.21
N ILE A 121 -0.89 6.09 -7.19
CA ILE A 121 -2.16 6.81 -7.08
C ILE A 121 -3.14 6.15 -8.05
N PHE A 122 -4.13 5.54 -7.49
CA PHE A 122 -5.19 4.86 -8.22
C PHE A 122 -6.45 5.71 -8.29
#